data_72ba28fb29245bfae70fd0c0b3a208e2
#
_entry.id   72ba28fb29245bfae70fd0c0b3a208e2
#
_cell.length_a   1.000
_cell.length_b   1.000
_cell.length_c   1.000
_cell.angle_alpha   90.00
_cell.angle_beta   90.00
_cell.angle_gamma   90.00
#
_symmetry.space_group_name_H-M   'P 1'
#
loop_
_entity.id
_entity.type
_entity.pdbx_description
1 polymer ?
#
loop_
_entity_poly.entity_id
_entity_poly.type
_entity_poly.pdbx_seq_one_letter_code
_entity_poly.pdbx_strand_id
1 'polypeptide(L)'
;VKKMSFDESRLRELQSALRQKMADNKTIADSFKVEDGVVSVSAEQKSAFDRNMADIKEIKSLIDGLESLRSADQWGSEPTGDSVAAAAAAAAAVAPRTPQVKSVGQLFVESDEFKSLQGGRNGANMPAPYVFSKSDVAGYGYNVKDVYSAMPTGTPGSFGTIERDPIVVPPMRTRRVRDLFPTRTTTAAVIEYFRMTGFTNNAAAVSERSGDPAVFTAKPQSGFTFVGEQAPVRTLAHWEAAHRNVLADEPQLRSIIDNELMYGLRLQEDTQILSGDGTGENLTGILETSGIQSYDWSDGTAGDLKADAIRRAATLSFLAYYEPTGVVLHPSDWEDIELSKDDNGQYLVAVSVALGGQPRLWRIPVVDTPAIPAGTALVGAFGTGAQLYDREQASIRISEQHADFFVRNAIVVLAEQRLALAVKRPEAFVKVSFDGAPEA
;
A
#
# COMPACT_ATOMS: atom_id res chain seq x y z
N VAL A 1 -45.14 -14.36 -3.15
CA VAL A 1 -44.22 -13.50 -2.36
C VAL A 1 -44.23 -12.15 -3.01
N LYS A 2 -44.86 -11.14 -2.34
CA LYS A 2 -44.97 -9.77 -2.81
C LYS A 2 -43.56 -9.16 -2.82
N LYS A 3 -42.99 -8.80 -3.98
CA LYS A 3 -41.73 -8.08 -4.10
C LYS A 3 -41.85 -6.80 -3.31
N MET A 4 -41.09 -6.64 -2.22
CA MET A 4 -40.91 -5.37 -1.55
C MET A 4 -40.01 -4.53 -2.45
N SER A 5 -40.59 -3.59 -3.16
CA SER A 5 -39.81 -2.62 -3.90
C SER A 5 -39.19 -1.62 -2.93
N PHE A 6 -37.89 -1.38 -3.06
CA PHE A 6 -37.20 -0.33 -2.32
C PHE A 6 -37.83 1.02 -2.64
N ASP A 7 -38.24 1.76 -1.60
CA ASP A 7 -38.88 3.06 -1.74
C ASP A 7 -37.83 4.18 -1.70
N GLU A 8 -37.35 4.59 -2.85
CA GLU A 8 -36.38 5.70 -2.98
C GLU A 8 -36.93 7.05 -2.50
N SER A 9 -38.25 7.23 -2.50
CA SER A 9 -38.88 8.47 -2.04
C SER A 9 -38.64 8.66 -0.54
N ARG A 10 -38.77 7.58 0.21
CA ARG A 10 -38.58 7.57 1.65
C ARG A 10 -37.13 7.83 2.07
N LEU A 11 -36.15 7.32 1.30
CA LEU A 11 -34.74 7.61 1.53
C LEU A 11 -34.45 9.12 1.33
N ARG A 12 -34.99 9.71 0.27
CA ARG A 12 -34.83 11.16 0.01
C ARG A 12 -35.47 12.02 1.08
N GLU A 13 -36.62 11.62 1.60
CA GLU A 13 -37.29 12.30 2.73
C GLU A 13 -36.42 12.26 3.99
N LEU A 14 -35.89 11.11 4.36
CA LEU A 14 -34.99 10.98 5.50
C LEU A 14 -33.69 11.78 5.33
N GLN A 15 -33.11 11.78 4.14
CA GLN A 15 -31.93 12.60 3.84
C GLN A 15 -32.23 14.10 3.92
N SER A 16 -33.42 14.54 3.49
CA SER A 16 -33.82 15.94 3.63
C SER A 16 -34.06 16.33 5.08
N ALA A 17 -34.73 15.48 5.88
CA ALA A 17 -34.94 15.67 7.30
C ALA A 17 -33.61 15.73 8.08
N LEU A 18 -32.66 14.88 7.74
CA LEU A 18 -31.29 14.88 8.30
C LEU A 18 -30.61 16.23 8.06
N ARG A 19 -30.62 16.72 6.82
CA ARG A 19 -30.02 18.02 6.47
C ARG A 19 -30.66 19.18 7.24
N GLN A 20 -31.96 19.16 7.39
CA GLN A 20 -32.69 20.19 8.15
C GLN A 20 -32.30 20.18 9.64
N LYS A 21 -32.28 18.99 10.27
CA LYS A 21 -31.88 18.86 11.68
C LYS A 21 -30.42 19.25 11.92
N MET A 22 -29.52 18.95 10.95
CA MET A 22 -28.12 19.40 11.01
C MET A 22 -28.01 20.93 10.90
N ALA A 23 -28.80 21.57 10.05
CA ALA A 23 -28.82 23.02 9.91
C ALA A 23 -29.35 23.68 11.18
N ASP A 24 -30.43 23.14 11.76
CA ASP A 24 -31.01 23.62 13.05
C ASP A 24 -29.98 23.49 14.18
N ASN A 25 -29.29 22.39 14.25
CA ASN A 25 -28.25 22.14 15.27
C ASN A 25 -27.03 23.07 15.11
N LYS A 26 -26.66 23.38 13.87
CA LYS A 26 -25.63 24.36 13.58
C LYS A 26 -26.04 25.76 14.04
N THR A 27 -27.30 26.17 13.80
CA THR A 27 -27.80 27.47 14.24
C THR A 27 -27.80 27.59 15.77
N ILE A 28 -28.13 26.50 16.48
CA ILE A 28 -28.05 26.44 17.93
C ILE A 28 -26.61 26.57 18.41
N ALA A 29 -25.67 25.84 17.76
CA ALA A 29 -24.25 25.90 18.09
C ALA A 29 -23.64 27.29 17.84
N ASP A 30 -24.01 27.94 16.74
CA ASP A 30 -23.58 29.31 16.42
C ASP A 30 -24.10 30.35 17.40
N SER A 31 -25.18 30.04 18.17
CA SER A 31 -25.73 30.90 19.21
C SER A 31 -25.02 30.78 20.56
N PHE A 32 -24.07 29.88 20.73
CA PHE A 32 -23.28 29.73 21.95
C PHE A 32 -22.33 30.91 22.12
N LYS A 33 -22.37 31.54 23.30
CA LYS A 33 -21.48 32.66 23.62
C LYS A 33 -20.16 32.13 24.16
N VAL A 34 -19.06 32.63 23.58
CA VAL A 34 -17.72 32.36 24.07
C VAL A 34 -17.16 33.64 24.65
N GLU A 35 -17.03 33.70 25.98
CA GLU A 35 -16.38 34.80 26.70
C GLU A 35 -15.18 34.24 27.48
N ASP A 36 -14.01 34.82 27.29
CA ASP A 36 -12.76 34.47 27.98
C ASP A 36 -12.35 32.97 27.90
N GLY A 37 -12.64 32.33 26.76
CA GLY A 37 -12.29 30.91 26.56
C GLY A 37 -13.24 29.92 27.24
N VAL A 38 -14.30 30.40 27.90
CA VAL A 38 -15.36 29.59 28.51
C VAL A 38 -16.62 29.68 27.65
N VAL A 39 -17.14 28.53 27.20
CA VAL A 39 -18.40 28.47 26.45
C VAL A 39 -19.56 28.47 27.42
N SER A 40 -20.36 29.55 27.42
CA SER A 40 -21.59 29.63 28.21
C SER A 40 -22.78 29.20 27.36
N VAL A 41 -23.48 28.15 27.79
CA VAL A 41 -24.66 27.58 27.12
C VAL A 41 -25.81 27.53 28.11
N SER A 42 -26.97 28.01 27.72
CA SER A 42 -28.15 27.89 28.57
C SER A 42 -28.62 26.43 28.63
N ALA A 43 -29.25 26.04 29.75
CA ALA A 43 -29.79 24.69 29.93
C ALA A 43 -30.79 24.29 28.83
N GLU A 44 -31.57 25.28 28.34
CA GLU A 44 -32.53 25.09 27.24
C GLU A 44 -31.85 24.84 25.89
N GLN A 45 -30.82 25.63 25.56
CA GLN A 45 -30.05 25.47 24.35
C GLN A 45 -29.31 24.11 24.33
N LYS A 46 -28.74 23.70 25.46
CA LYS A 46 -28.10 22.39 25.59
C LYS A 46 -29.10 21.26 25.39
N SER A 47 -30.30 21.34 26.03
CA SER A 47 -31.30 20.28 25.87
C SER A 47 -31.87 20.20 24.46
N ALA A 48 -32.01 21.34 23.77
CA ALA A 48 -32.42 21.36 22.36
C ALA A 48 -31.34 20.77 21.42
N PHE A 49 -30.09 21.12 21.69
CA PHE A 49 -28.93 20.55 20.93
C PHE A 49 -28.84 19.04 21.11
N ASP A 50 -28.94 18.54 22.35
CA ASP A 50 -28.86 17.11 22.67
C ASP A 50 -30.02 16.32 22.04
N ARG A 51 -31.24 16.86 22.03
CA ARG A 51 -32.41 16.27 21.35
C ARG A 51 -32.17 16.17 19.84
N ASN A 52 -31.74 17.25 19.21
CA ASN A 52 -31.47 17.25 17.78
C ASN A 52 -30.34 16.28 17.44
N MET A 53 -29.33 16.14 18.30
CA MET A 53 -28.25 15.14 18.11
C MET A 53 -28.75 13.69 18.24
N ALA A 54 -29.73 13.45 19.13
CA ALA A 54 -30.37 12.15 19.23
C ALA A 54 -31.18 11.83 17.97
N ASP A 55 -31.99 12.77 17.49
CA ASP A 55 -32.78 12.65 16.27
C ASP A 55 -31.88 12.42 15.04
N ILE A 56 -30.74 13.12 14.92
CA ILE A 56 -29.75 12.96 13.85
C ILE A 56 -29.17 11.53 13.85
N LYS A 57 -28.83 10.99 15.02
CA LYS A 57 -28.33 9.63 15.16
C LYS A 57 -29.37 8.59 14.74
N GLU A 58 -30.63 8.80 15.15
CA GLU A 58 -31.73 7.89 14.80
C GLU A 58 -31.99 7.90 13.28
N ILE A 59 -32.12 9.09 12.68
CA ILE A 59 -32.32 9.22 11.23
C ILE A 59 -31.16 8.62 10.45
N LYS A 60 -29.91 8.83 10.91
CA LYS A 60 -28.73 8.22 10.27
C LYS A 60 -28.79 6.70 10.33
N SER A 61 -29.12 6.11 11.47
CA SER A 61 -29.24 4.65 11.59
C SER A 61 -30.32 4.05 10.69
N LEU A 62 -31.42 4.80 10.46
CA LEU A 62 -32.47 4.40 9.53
C LEU A 62 -32.00 4.48 8.07
N ILE A 63 -31.25 5.49 7.71
CA ILE A 63 -30.65 5.63 6.37
C ILE A 63 -29.68 4.47 6.12
N ASP A 64 -28.74 4.21 7.04
CA ASP A 64 -27.76 3.13 6.94
C ASP A 64 -28.47 1.75 6.83
N GLY A 65 -29.59 1.56 7.55
CA GLY A 65 -30.44 0.38 7.46
C GLY A 65 -31.09 0.22 6.07
N LEU A 66 -31.62 1.31 5.51
CA LEU A 66 -32.23 1.30 4.18
C LEU A 66 -31.21 1.10 3.06
N GLU A 67 -30.00 1.65 3.19
CA GLU A 67 -28.91 1.43 2.23
C GLU A 67 -28.38 -0.01 2.28
N SER A 68 -28.31 -0.62 3.47
CA SER A 68 -27.94 -2.03 3.61
C SER A 68 -29.02 -2.95 3.04
N LEU A 69 -30.32 -2.63 3.19
CA LEU A 69 -31.41 -3.36 2.54
C LEU A 69 -31.35 -3.23 1.02
N ARG A 70 -30.99 -2.04 0.50
CA ARG A 70 -30.80 -1.82 -0.93
C ARG A 70 -29.68 -2.69 -1.49
N SER A 71 -28.55 -2.74 -0.80
CA SER A 71 -27.42 -3.58 -1.20
C SER A 71 -27.76 -5.08 -1.15
N ALA A 72 -28.52 -5.51 -0.16
CA ALA A 72 -28.99 -6.89 -0.04
C ALA A 72 -30.01 -7.25 -1.14
N ASP A 73 -30.91 -6.33 -1.52
CA ASP A 73 -31.86 -6.54 -2.62
C ASP A 73 -31.15 -6.59 -3.98
N GLN A 74 -30.13 -5.77 -4.17
CA GLN A 74 -29.25 -5.85 -5.35
C GLN A 74 -28.49 -7.19 -5.40
N TRP A 75 -27.91 -7.62 -4.29
CA TRP A 75 -27.22 -8.90 -4.21
C TRP A 75 -28.16 -10.09 -4.41
N GLY A 76 -29.37 -10.04 -3.85
CA GLY A 76 -30.42 -11.08 -4.02
C GLY A 76 -31.04 -11.10 -5.42
N SER A 77 -30.82 -10.07 -6.23
CA SER A 77 -31.28 -10.00 -7.63
C SER A 77 -30.23 -10.47 -8.64
N GLU A 78 -28.99 -10.73 -8.20
CA GLU A 78 -27.97 -11.34 -9.05
C GLU A 78 -28.32 -12.79 -9.38
N PRO A 79 -28.29 -13.20 -10.67
CA PRO A 79 -28.70 -14.53 -11.08
C PRO A 79 -27.70 -15.58 -10.59
N THR A 80 -28.17 -16.55 -9.80
CA THR A 80 -27.42 -17.74 -9.46
C THR A 80 -27.22 -18.64 -10.68
N GLY A 81 -26.14 -19.44 -10.69
CA GLY A 81 -25.57 -20.16 -11.84
C GLY A 81 -26.57 -20.88 -12.80
N ASP A 82 -27.72 -21.33 -12.34
CA ASP A 82 -28.74 -21.99 -13.18
C ASP A 82 -29.61 -20.99 -14.00
N SER A 83 -29.54 -19.70 -13.66
CA SER A 83 -30.27 -18.64 -14.38
C SER A 83 -29.44 -17.93 -15.42
N VAL A 84 -28.14 -18.23 -15.54
CA VAL A 84 -27.23 -17.56 -16.50
C VAL A 84 -27.64 -17.84 -17.93
N ALA A 85 -28.13 -19.06 -18.23
CA ALA A 85 -28.63 -19.38 -19.56
C ALA A 85 -29.97 -18.67 -19.86
N ALA A 86 -30.85 -18.52 -18.86
CA ALA A 86 -32.09 -17.77 -18.99
C ALA A 86 -31.82 -16.23 -19.03
N ALA A 87 -30.83 -15.74 -18.27
CA ALA A 87 -30.40 -14.36 -18.33
C ALA A 87 -29.70 -14.02 -19.66
N ALA A 88 -28.91 -14.93 -20.22
CA ALA A 88 -28.33 -14.77 -21.56
C ALA A 88 -29.40 -14.76 -22.65
N ALA A 89 -30.45 -15.58 -22.54
CA ALA A 89 -31.59 -15.56 -23.45
C ALA A 89 -32.44 -14.28 -23.27
N ALA A 90 -32.61 -13.79 -22.05
CA ALA A 90 -33.29 -12.52 -21.75
C ALA A 90 -32.45 -11.30 -22.18
N ALA A 91 -31.13 -11.35 -22.05
CA ALA A 91 -30.22 -10.31 -22.53
C ALA A 91 -30.17 -10.28 -24.06
N ALA A 92 -30.31 -11.43 -24.73
CA ALA A 92 -30.46 -11.48 -26.17
C ALA A 92 -31.82 -10.94 -26.64
N ALA A 93 -32.87 -11.02 -25.82
CA ALA A 93 -34.19 -10.43 -26.10
C ALA A 93 -34.27 -8.94 -25.73
N VAL A 94 -33.39 -8.42 -24.92
CA VAL A 94 -33.26 -7.01 -24.46
C VAL A 94 -31.95 -6.40 -25.01
N ALA A 95 -31.36 -6.99 -26.04
CA ALA A 95 -30.38 -6.26 -26.82
C ALA A 95 -31.00 -4.89 -27.17
N PRO A 96 -30.33 -3.77 -26.88
CA PRO A 96 -30.82 -2.48 -27.30
C PRO A 96 -31.09 -2.64 -28.80
N ARG A 97 -32.35 -2.44 -29.22
CA ARG A 97 -32.63 -2.26 -30.61
C ARG A 97 -31.74 -1.13 -31.04
N THR A 98 -30.62 -1.45 -31.63
CA THR A 98 -29.87 -0.47 -32.39
C THR A 98 -30.94 0.14 -33.32
N PRO A 99 -31.19 1.45 -33.27
CA PRO A 99 -32.10 2.06 -34.18
C PRO A 99 -31.66 1.53 -35.57
N GLN A 100 -32.55 0.88 -36.31
CA GLN A 100 -32.22 0.43 -37.65
C GLN A 100 -31.89 1.68 -38.42
N VAL A 101 -30.60 2.01 -38.47
CA VAL A 101 -30.11 3.12 -39.25
C VAL A 101 -30.30 2.71 -40.69
N LYS A 102 -31.24 3.38 -41.36
CA LYS A 102 -31.52 3.13 -42.77
C LYS A 102 -30.21 3.30 -43.55
N SER A 103 -29.91 2.41 -44.48
CA SER A 103 -28.71 2.56 -45.29
C SER A 103 -28.69 3.88 -46.04
N VAL A 104 -27.49 4.42 -46.32
CA VAL A 104 -27.36 5.69 -47.10
C VAL A 104 -28.13 5.61 -48.41
N GLY A 105 -28.15 4.44 -49.05
CA GLY A 105 -28.96 4.18 -50.22
C GLY A 105 -30.47 4.24 -49.96
N GLN A 106 -30.96 3.76 -48.80
CA GLN A 106 -32.36 3.86 -48.40
C GLN A 106 -32.75 5.30 -48.09
N LEU A 107 -31.90 6.07 -47.42
CA LEU A 107 -32.13 7.50 -47.19
C LEU A 107 -32.18 8.28 -48.51
N PHE A 108 -31.31 7.93 -49.46
CA PHE A 108 -31.33 8.54 -50.81
C PHE A 108 -32.61 8.19 -51.57
N VAL A 109 -33.03 6.92 -51.57
CA VAL A 109 -34.27 6.47 -52.25
C VAL A 109 -35.53 7.04 -51.62
N GLU A 110 -35.52 7.31 -50.33
CA GLU A 110 -36.63 7.93 -49.61
C GLU A 110 -36.61 9.46 -49.64
N SER A 111 -35.53 10.08 -50.14
CA SER A 111 -35.44 11.52 -50.27
C SER A 111 -36.46 12.09 -51.27
N ASP A 112 -36.93 13.30 -51.03
CA ASP A 112 -37.89 13.97 -51.91
C ASP A 112 -37.27 14.27 -53.26
N GLU A 113 -35.94 14.44 -53.34
CA GLU A 113 -35.18 14.63 -54.57
C GLU A 113 -35.22 13.38 -55.43
N PHE A 114 -35.03 12.19 -54.89
CA PHE A 114 -35.12 10.94 -55.66
C PHE A 114 -36.57 10.64 -56.08
N LYS A 115 -37.54 10.85 -55.20
CA LYS A 115 -38.96 10.69 -55.51
C LYS A 115 -39.42 11.64 -56.65
N SER A 116 -38.86 12.86 -56.68
CA SER A 116 -39.15 13.84 -57.75
C SER A 116 -38.57 13.40 -59.09
N LEU A 117 -37.44 12.72 -59.11
CA LEU A 117 -36.84 12.11 -60.31
C LEU A 117 -37.68 10.94 -60.85
N GLN A 118 -38.20 10.09 -59.93
CA GLN A 118 -39.03 8.93 -60.33
C GLN A 118 -40.43 9.30 -60.77
N GLY A 119 -40.92 10.49 -60.39
CA GLY A 119 -42.23 11.01 -60.76
C GLY A 119 -42.36 11.55 -62.18
N GLY A 120 -41.39 11.40 -63.11
CA GLY A 120 -41.52 11.62 -64.57
C GLY A 120 -41.77 13.06 -64.94
N ARG A 121 -41.29 14.07 -64.27
CA ARG A 121 -41.35 15.47 -64.74
C ARG A 121 -40.20 15.75 -65.70
N ASN A 122 -40.54 15.68 -67.00
CA ASN A 122 -39.71 16.19 -68.02
C ASN A 122 -39.59 17.73 -67.89
N GLY A 123 -38.39 18.19 -67.59
CA GLY A 123 -38.05 19.60 -67.82
C GLY A 123 -37.31 20.31 -66.73
N ALA A 124 -36.12 20.65 -67.04
CA ALA A 124 -35.42 21.89 -66.77
C ALA A 124 -35.01 22.31 -65.32
N ASN A 125 -35.27 21.53 -64.29
CA ASN A 125 -34.62 21.80 -63.01
C ASN A 125 -34.11 20.49 -62.44
N MET A 126 -32.81 20.22 -62.56
CA MET A 126 -32.15 19.19 -61.76
C MET A 126 -32.26 19.58 -60.29
N PRO A 127 -32.84 18.72 -59.42
CA PRO A 127 -32.86 19.01 -58.03
C PRO A 127 -31.39 19.16 -57.53
N ALA A 128 -31.21 20.08 -56.61
CA ALA A 128 -29.89 20.27 -56.02
C ALA A 128 -29.33 18.91 -55.49
N PRO A 129 -28.03 18.66 -55.61
CA PRO A 129 -27.48 17.40 -55.18
C PRO A 129 -27.83 17.20 -53.68
N TYR A 130 -28.33 16.02 -53.35
CA TYR A 130 -28.66 15.68 -51.97
C TYR A 130 -27.36 15.69 -51.10
N VAL A 131 -27.33 16.61 -50.16
CA VAL A 131 -26.19 16.74 -49.25
C VAL A 131 -26.56 16.06 -47.92
N PHE A 132 -25.90 14.95 -47.65
CA PHE A 132 -26.06 14.29 -46.34
C PHE A 132 -25.61 15.21 -45.22
N SER A 133 -26.46 15.44 -44.25
CA SER A 133 -26.08 16.19 -43.05
C SER A 133 -25.12 15.36 -42.18
N LYS A 134 -24.33 16.03 -41.34
CA LYS A 134 -23.43 15.35 -40.40
C LYS A 134 -24.20 14.44 -39.42
N SER A 135 -25.49 14.74 -39.15
CA SER A 135 -26.39 13.92 -38.37
C SER A 135 -26.83 12.66 -39.09
N ASP A 136 -27.02 12.74 -40.41
CA ASP A 136 -27.45 11.60 -41.24
C ASP A 136 -26.32 10.57 -41.38
N VAL A 137 -25.07 11.02 -41.29
CA VAL A 137 -23.86 10.19 -41.40
C VAL A 137 -23.32 9.72 -40.04
N ALA A 138 -23.66 10.41 -38.95
CA ALA A 138 -23.14 10.10 -37.60
C ALA A 138 -23.61 8.73 -37.05
N GLY A 139 -24.70 8.17 -37.57
CA GLY A 139 -25.17 6.83 -37.24
C GLY A 139 -24.57 5.71 -38.07
N TYR A 140 -23.87 6.07 -39.15
CA TYR A 140 -23.14 5.12 -39.97
C TYR A 140 -21.74 5.00 -39.42
N GLY A 141 -21.52 4.01 -38.54
CA GLY A 141 -20.20 3.49 -38.36
C GLY A 141 -19.72 3.02 -39.72
N TYR A 142 -18.92 3.84 -40.39
CA TYR A 142 -18.19 3.36 -41.56
C TYR A 142 -17.45 2.12 -41.11
N ASN A 143 -17.84 0.98 -41.63
CA ASN A 143 -17.05 -0.22 -41.48
C ASN A 143 -15.84 -0.03 -42.40
N VAL A 144 -14.86 0.72 -41.90
CA VAL A 144 -13.61 1.01 -42.59
C VAL A 144 -12.88 -0.30 -42.95
N LYS A 145 -13.27 -1.41 -42.31
CA LYS A 145 -12.84 -2.77 -42.65
C LYS A 145 -13.17 -3.16 -44.09
N ASP A 146 -14.33 -2.73 -44.62
CA ASP A 146 -14.75 -3.13 -45.98
C ASP A 146 -14.05 -2.30 -47.07
N VAL A 147 -13.59 -1.09 -46.72
CA VAL A 147 -12.87 -0.21 -47.69
C VAL A 147 -11.36 -0.51 -47.67
N TYR A 148 -10.82 -1.07 -46.59
CA TYR A 148 -9.41 -1.33 -46.41
C TYR A 148 -9.09 -2.80 -46.08
N SER A 149 -9.89 -3.74 -46.57
CA SER A 149 -9.69 -5.17 -46.35
C SER A 149 -8.33 -5.73 -46.84
N ALA A 150 -7.59 -4.92 -47.62
CA ALA A 150 -6.26 -5.26 -48.13
C ALA A 150 -5.10 -4.74 -47.27
N MET A 151 -5.35 -3.94 -46.22
CA MET A 151 -4.28 -3.47 -45.32
C MET A 151 -4.17 -4.35 -44.10
N PRO A 152 -2.99 -4.97 -43.84
CA PRO A 152 -2.78 -5.76 -42.65
C PRO A 152 -2.91 -4.85 -41.41
N THR A 153 -3.73 -5.30 -40.44
CA THR A 153 -3.88 -4.68 -39.14
C THR A 153 -2.51 -4.59 -38.47
N GLY A 154 -2.06 -3.39 -38.10
CA GLY A 154 -0.78 -3.15 -37.48
C GLY A 154 0.27 -2.44 -38.33
N THR A 155 -0.03 -2.13 -39.59
CA THR A 155 0.86 -1.30 -40.40
C THR A 155 0.68 0.18 -40.04
N PRO A 156 1.77 0.98 -39.90
CA PRO A 156 1.64 2.43 -39.72
C PRO A 156 0.81 3.05 -40.85
N GLY A 157 -0.32 3.69 -40.53
CA GLY A 157 -1.30 4.23 -41.50
C GLY A 157 -2.58 3.41 -41.66
N SER A 158 -2.76 2.30 -40.99
CA SER A 158 -4.02 1.57 -40.87
C SER A 158 -5.05 2.41 -40.13
N PHE A 159 -6.25 2.55 -40.70
CA PHE A 159 -7.38 3.25 -40.05
C PHE A 159 -8.10 2.39 -38.98
N GLY A 160 -7.56 1.23 -38.62
CA GLY A 160 -8.04 0.44 -37.49
C GLY A 160 -7.81 1.20 -36.18
N THR A 161 -8.84 1.33 -35.36
CA THR A 161 -8.68 1.79 -33.98
C THR A 161 -7.81 0.78 -33.27
N ILE A 162 -6.61 1.20 -32.87
CA ILE A 162 -5.76 0.39 -32.00
C ILE A 162 -6.36 0.52 -30.60
N GLU A 163 -6.92 -0.56 -30.09
CA GLU A 163 -7.27 -0.65 -28.68
C GLU A 163 -5.97 -0.94 -27.92
N ARG A 164 -5.61 -0.04 -27.02
CA ARG A 164 -4.45 -0.22 -26.15
C ARG A 164 -4.93 -0.74 -24.83
N ASP A 165 -4.48 -1.92 -24.48
CA ASP A 165 -4.64 -2.42 -23.12
C ASP A 165 -3.84 -1.55 -22.13
N PRO A 166 -4.31 -1.43 -20.88
CA PRO A 166 -3.56 -0.72 -19.85
C PRO A 166 -2.19 -1.37 -19.66
N ILE A 167 -1.20 -0.54 -19.33
CA ILE A 167 0.17 -1.02 -19.09
C ILE A 167 0.15 -1.96 -17.88
N VAL A 168 0.64 -3.19 -18.06
CA VAL A 168 0.77 -4.16 -16.98
C VAL A 168 2.03 -3.85 -16.18
N VAL A 169 1.87 -3.46 -14.92
CA VAL A 169 2.95 -3.16 -13.99
C VAL A 169 3.35 -4.43 -13.24
N PRO A 170 4.65 -4.68 -12.99
CA PRO A 170 5.08 -5.82 -12.19
C PRO A 170 4.52 -5.74 -10.75
N PRO A 171 4.28 -6.89 -10.09
CA PRO A 171 3.77 -6.91 -8.73
C PRO A 171 4.77 -6.29 -7.76
N MET A 172 4.27 -5.49 -6.82
CA MET A 172 5.06 -4.83 -5.78
C MET A 172 4.98 -5.60 -4.46
N ARG A 173 6.09 -5.60 -3.72
CA ARG A 173 6.14 -6.16 -2.36
C ARG A 173 5.35 -5.30 -1.39
N THR A 174 4.50 -5.95 -0.57
CA THR A 174 3.65 -5.26 0.40
C THR A 174 4.29 -5.15 1.79
N ARG A 175 5.13 -6.12 2.17
CA ARG A 175 5.77 -6.14 3.49
C ARG A 175 7.11 -5.45 3.44
N ARG A 176 7.36 -4.59 4.43
CA ARG A 176 8.58 -3.80 4.54
C ARG A 176 9.27 -4.03 5.87
N VAL A 177 10.59 -4.05 5.81
CA VAL A 177 11.43 -4.14 7.03
C VAL A 177 11.27 -2.89 7.87
N ARG A 178 11.10 -1.73 7.24
CA ARG A 178 10.86 -0.45 7.91
C ARG A 178 9.71 -0.49 8.92
N ASP A 179 8.63 -1.25 8.62
CA ASP A 179 7.43 -1.29 9.46
C ASP A 179 7.65 -1.96 10.83
N LEU A 180 8.78 -2.64 11.00
CA LEU A 180 9.19 -3.22 12.28
C LEU A 180 9.76 -2.19 13.26
N PHE A 181 10.17 -0.99 12.77
CA PHE A 181 10.88 0.00 13.58
C PHE A 181 10.00 1.18 13.96
N PRO A 182 10.19 1.73 15.15
CA PRO A 182 9.65 3.04 15.49
C PRO A 182 10.35 4.13 14.65
N THR A 183 9.56 5.02 14.06
CA THR A 183 10.06 6.13 13.27
C THR A 183 9.92 7.46 14.01
N ARG A 184 10.88 8.36 13.87
CA ARG A 184 10.85 9.73 14.37
C ARG A 184 11.31 10.70 13.29
N THR A 185 10.77 11.90 13.31
CA THR A 185 11.27 12.99 12.46
C THR A 185 12.41 13.72 13.12
N THR A 186 13.39 14.20 12.33
CA THR A 186 14.54 14.97 12.81
C THR A 186 14.88 16.11 11.84
N THR A 187 15.48 17.15 12.36
CA THR A 187 16.08 18.23 11.56
C THR A 187 17.62 18.20 11.59
N ALA A 188 18.19 17.36 12.46
CA ALA A 188 19.63 17.24 12.62
C ALA A 188 20.28 16.50 11.44
N ALA A 189 21.55 16.78 11.17
CA ALA A 189 22.33 16.07 10.17
C ALA A 189 22.96 14.77 10.71
N VAL A 190 23.15 14.68 12.02
CA VAL A 190 23.70 13.54 12.72
C VAL A 190 22.91 13.35 14.00
N ILE A 191 22.57 12.11 14.31
CA ILE A 191 21.93 11.73 15.56
C ILE A 191 23.01 11.16 16.48
N GLU A 192 23.27 11.84 17.57
CA GLU A 192 24.19 11.38 18.61
C GLU A 192 23.39 10.73 19.73
N TYR A 193 23.84 9.55 20.19
CA TYR A 193 23.23 8.85 21.28
C TYR A 193 24.25 8.10 22.12
N PHE A 194 23.95 7.96 23.41
CA PHE A 194 24.81 7.22 24.33
C PHE A 194 24.16 5.88 24.65
N ARG A 195 24.95 4.83 24.55
CA ARG A 195 24.53 3.50 24.95
C ARG A 195 25.36 3.02 26.17
N MET A 196 24.71 2.37 27.10
CA MET A 196 25.38 1.68 28.19
C MET A 196 25.84 0.33 27.66
N THR A 197 27.16 0.13 27.63
CA THR A 197 27.79 -1.11 27.12
C THR A 197 28.20 -2.08 28.24
N GLY A 198 28.22 -1.63 29.49
CA GLY A 198 28.57 -2.48 30.60
C GLY A 198 27.88 -2.03 31.89
N PHE A 199 27.41 -3.00 32.64
CA PHE A 199 26.95 -2.85 34.01
C PHE A 199 27.60 -3.94 34.88
N THR A 200 28.53 -3.53 35.75
CA THR A 200 29.10 -4.43 36.74
C THR A 200 28.27 -4.30 37.99
N ASN A 201 27.47 -5.32 38.27
CA ASN A 201 26.68 -5.36 39.49
C ASN A 201 27.49 -6.08 40.61
N ASN A 202 27.99 -5.30 41.55
CA ASN A 202 28.70 -5.80 42.71
C ASN A 202 27.81 -5.75 43.98
N ALA A 203 26.49 -5.67 43.83
CA ALA A 203 25.59 -5.67 44.98
C ALA A 203 25.73 -6.99 45.76
N ALA A 204 26.08 -6.89 46.99
CA ALA A 204 26.27 -8.03 47.91
C ALA A 204 25.74 -7.70 49.29
N ALA A 205 25.44 -8.71 50.05
CA ALA A 205 25.14 -8.55 51.47
C ALA A 205 26.39 -8.05 52.22
N VAL A 206 26.26 -6.94 52.91
CA VAL A 206 27.35 -6.32 53.67
C VAL A 206 27.06 -6.48 55.11
N SER A 207 28.07 -6.97 55.89
CA SER A 207 27.94 -7.05 57.32
C SER A 207 27.93 -5.64 57.91
N GLU A 208 27.08 -5.39 58.89
CA GLU A 208 27.01 -4.11 59.57
C GLU A 208 28.30 -3.84 60.41
N ARG A 209 29.03 -4.90 60.75
CA ARG A 209 30.20 -4.80 61.52
C ARG A 209 31.27 -5.79 61.06
N SER A 210 32.47 -5.30 60.79
CA SER A 210 33.66 -6.15 60.68
C SER A 210 33.99 -6.77 62.05
N GLY A 211 34.70 -7.89 62.10
CA GLY A 211 35.16 -8.50 63.34
C GLY A 211 35.98 -7.54 64.19
N ASP A 212 36.51 -6.46 63.70
CA ASP A 212 37.16 -5.35 64.38
C ASP A 212 36.16 -4.18 64.57
N PRO A 213 35.89 -3.76 65.82
CA PRO A 213 34.95 -2.68 66.11
C PRO A 213 35.38 -1.30 65.61
N ALA A 214 36.61 -1.13 65.15
CA ALA A 214 37.14 0.11 64.57
C ALA A 214 37.07 0.16 63.04
N VAL A 215 36.70 -0.95 62.38
CA VAL A 215 36.70 -1.03 60.90
C VAL A 215 35.29 -1.25 60.43
N PHE A 216 34.80 -0.26 59.60
CA PHE A 216 33.54 -0.37 58.88
C PHE A 216 33.77 -1.12 57.60
N THR A 217 32.90 -2.08 57.29
CA THR A 217 32.92 -2.79 56.01
C THR A 217 32.50 -1.84 54.89
N ALA A 218 33.36 -1.62 53.90
CA ALA A 218 33.02 -0.81 52.74
C ALA A 218 31.96 -1.52 51.90
N LYS A 219 30.96 -0.77 51.46
CA LYS A 219 29.95 -1.26 50.49
C LYS A 219 30.59 -1.46 49.12
N PRO A 220 30.28 -2.58 48.42
CA PRO A 220 30.83 -2.82 47.09
C PRO A 220 30.32 -1.76 46.11
N GLN A 221 31.23 -1.32 45.24
CA GLN A 221 30.94 -0.32 44.22
C GLN A 221 30.57 -1.02 42.92
N SER A 222 29.43 -0.68 42.35
CA SER A 222 29.02 -1.06 40.98
C SER A 222 29.49 -0.03 39.97
N GLY A 223 29.72 -0.47 38.75
CA GLY A 223 30.20 0.40 37.64
C GLY A 223 29.28 0.39 36.43
N PHE A 224 29.25 1.52 35.75
CA PHE A 224 28.54 1.68 34.48
C PHE A 224 29.53 2.18 33.43
N THR A 225 29.45 1.62 32.21
CA THR A 225 30.24 2.04 31.07
C THR A 225 29.32 2.55 29.98
N PHE A 226 29.59 3.74 29.46
CA PHE A 226 28.83 4.36 28.36
C PHE A 226 29.74 4.59 27.18
N VAL A 227 29.20 4.40 25.98
CA VAL A 227 29.85 4.71 24.69
C VAL A 227 28.93 5.64 23.91
N GLY A 228 29.51 6.72 23.37
CA GLY A 228 28.83 7.63 22.47
C GLY A 228 28.91 7.09 21.03
N GLU A 229 27.77 7.04 20.36
CA GLU A 229 27.65 6.61 18.98
C GLU A 229 26.94 7.68 18.15
N GLN A 230 27.22 7.71 16.87
CA GLN A 230 26.64 8.66 15.92
C GLN A 230 26.01 7.94 14.75
N ALA A 231 24.78 8.34 14.41
CA ALA A 231 24.07 7.88 13.22
C ALA A 231 23.93 9.09 12.26
N PRO A 232 24.74 9.18 11.20
CA PRO A 232 24.63 10.24 10.22
C PRO A 232 23.39 10.05 9.35
N VAL A 233 22.72 11.14 9.02
CA VAL A 233 21.61 11.13 8.06
C VAL A 233 22.18 10.99 6.66
N ARG A 234 21.71 9.99 5.93
CA ARG A 234 22.09 9.72 4.54
C ARG A 234 20.94 9.99 3.60
N THR A 235 21.26 10.30 2.37
CA THR A 235 20.29 10.56 1.29
C THR A 235 20.23 9.35 0.39
N LEU A 236 19.03 8.79 0.22
CA LEU A 236 18.74 7.81 -0.80
C LEU A 236 18.01 8.51 -1.93
N ALA A 237 18.51 8.44 -3.15
CA ALA A 237 17.91 9.08 -4.30
C ALA A 237 18.17 8.31 -5.58
N HIS A 238 17.22 8.38 -6.50
CA HIS A 238 17.40 7.97 -7.88
C HIS A 238 16.48 8.78 -8.79
N TRP A 239 16.75 8.78 -10.07
CA TRP A 239 16.00 9.57 -11.02
C TRP A 239 15.85 8.86 -12.35
N GLU A 240 14.84 9.26 -13.11
CA GLU A 240 14.55 8.79 -14.46
C GLU A 240 14.32 9.98 -15.38
N ALA A 241 14.76 9.85 -16.63
CA ALA A 241 14.50 10.84 -17.66
C ALA A 241 13.34 10.41 -18.54
N ALA A 242 12.38 11.29 -18.75
CA ALA A 242 11.24 11.02 -19.60
C ALA A 242 11.04 12.16 -20.62
N HIS A 243 10.50 11.80 -21.79
CA HIS A 243 10.16 12.80 -22.80
C HIS A 243 8.86 13.50 -22.43
N ARG A 244 8.87 14.85 -22.42
CA ARG A 244 7.74 15.68 -21.98
C ARG A 244 6.44 15.40 -22.75
N ASN A 245 6.54 15.26 -24.07
CA ASN A 245 5.36 15.02 -24.90
C ASN A 245 4.72 13.66 -24.60
N VAL A 246 5.54 12.62 -24.36
CA VAL A 246 5.05 11.28 -24.02
C VAL A 246 4.27 11.30 -22.69
N LEU A 247 4.76 12.05 -21.70
CA LEU A 247 4.06 12.19 -20.43
C LEU A 247 2.79 13.06 -20.52
N ALA A 248 2.72 13.96 -21.49
CA ALA A 248 1.52 14.75 -21.76
C ALA A 248 0.45 13.93 -22.50
N ASP A 249 0.90 13.09 -23.43
CA ASP A 249 0.00 12.26 -24.24
C ASP A 249 -0.50 11.02 -23.47
N GLU A 250 0.31 10.50 -22.54
CA GLU A 250 0.02 9.28 -21.76
C GLU A 250 0.09 9.55 -20.25
N PRO A 251 -0.96 10.12 -19.64
CA PRO A 251 -0.97 10.41 -18.18
C PRO A 251 -0.74 9.19 -17.30
N GLN A 252 -1.11 8.00 -17.79
CA GLN A 252 -0.90 6.74 -17.08
C GLN A 252 0.60 6.45 -16.89
N LEU A 253 1.44 6.76 -17.89
CA LEU A 253 2.88 6.56 -17.80
C LEU A 253 3.51 7.37 -16.67
N ARG A 254 3.04 8.59 -16.45
CA ARG A 254 3.51 9.42 -15.34
C ARG A 254 3.25 8.76 -13.98
N SER A 255 2.03 8.26 -13.77
CA SER A 255 1.69 7.61 -12.50
C SER A 255 2.49 6.31 -12.29
N ILE A 256 2.83 5.60 -13.36
CA ILE A 256 3.67 4.40 -13.30
C ILE A 256 5.10 4.79 -12.90
N ILE A 257 5.70 5.80 -13.54
CA ILE A 257 7.06 6.27 -13.21
C ILE A 257 7.11 6.71 -11.75
N ASP A 258 6.15 7.50 -11.29
CA ASP A 258 6.08 7.96 -9.91
C ASP A 258 6.01 6.77 -8.92
N ASN A 259 5.19 5.76 -9.20
CA ASN A 259 5.03 4.58 -8.36
C ASN A 259 6.29 3.69 -8.37
N GLU A 260 6.89 3.46 -9.54
CA GLU A 260 8.11 2.64 -9.66
C GLU A 260 9.31 3.30 -9.01
N LEU A 261 9.47 4.62 -9.14
CA LEU A 261 10.53 5.35 -8.45
C LEU A 261 10.35 5.28 -6.93
N MET A 262 9.13 5.47 -6.43
CA MET A 262 8.85 5.31 -5.00
C MET A 262 9.09 3.89 -4.51
N TYR A 263 8.75 2.90 -5.32
CA TYR A 263 9.00 1.49 -5.00
C TYR A 263 10.49 1.15 -4.97
N GLY A 264 11.25 1.59 -5.98
CA GLY A 264 12.72 1.41 -6.03
C GLY A 264 13.43 2.05 -4.82
N LEU A 265 12.99 3.25 -4.41
CA LEU A 265 13.51 3.91 -3.22
C LEU A 265 13.25 3.09 -1.95
N ARG A 266 12.05 2.51 -1.82
CA ARG A 266 11.68 1.63 -0.70
C ARG A 266 12.49 0.35 -0.65
N LEU A 267 12.80 -0.26 -1.81
CA LEU A 267 13.67 -1.44 -1.87
C LEU A 267 15.06 -1.14 -1.38
N GLN A 268 15.63 -0.02 -1.83
CA GLN A 268 16.97 0.41 -1.41
C GLN A 268 16.99 0.76 0.08
N GLU A 269 15.94 1.37 0.60
CA GLU A 269 15.79 1.64 2.04
C GLU A 269 15.87 0.36 2.87
N ASP A 270 15.07 -0.67 2.51
CA ASP A 270 15.08 -1.95 3.24
C ASP A 270 16.47 -2.62 3.18
N THR A 271 17.16 -2.55 2.03
CA THR A 271 18.52 -3.08 1.88
C THR A 271 19.52 -2.33 2.75
N GLN A 272 19.45 -1.00 2.78
CA GLN A 272 20.35 -0.18 3.60
C GLN A 272 20.09 -0.37 5.10
N ILE A 273 18.84 -0.54 5.53
CA ILE A 273 18.51 -0.82 6.93
C ILE A 273 19.10 -2.15 7.39
N LEU A 274 19.06 -3.19 6.54
CA LEU A 274 19.53 -4.52 6.90
C LEU A 274 21.04 -4.66 6.76
N SER A 275 21.57 -4.37 5.57
CA SER A 275 22.93 -4.74 5.15
C SER A 275 23.79 -3.57 4.66
N GLY A 276 23.40 -2.30 4.96
CA GLY A 276 24.26 -1.17 4.64
C GLY A 276 25.63 -1.29 5.34
N ASP A 277 26.71 -1.09 4.59
CA ASP A 277 28.09 -1.30 5.07
C ASP A 277 28.66 -0.13 5.89
N GLY A 278 27.92 0.99 6.01
CA GLY A 278 28.36 2.19 6.72
C GLY A 278 29.49 2.94 6.04
N THR A 279 29.94 2.53 4.85
CA THR A 279 31.02 3.21 4.13
C THR A 279 30.49 4.32 3.23
N GLY A 280 31.23 5.43 3.11
CA GLY A 280 30.86 6.56 2.27
C GLY A 280 29.49 7.13 2.64
N GLU A 281 28.53 7.06 1.72
CA GLU A 281 27.16 7.56 1.90
C GLU A 281 26.16 6.47 2.30
N ASN A 282 26.61 5.23 2.56
CA ASN A 282 25.74 4.16 3.01
C ASN A 282 25.38 4.30 4.50
N LEU A 283 24.21 3.80 4.86
CA LEU A 283 23.83 3.61 6.26
C LEU A 283 24.62 2.43 6.86
N THR A 284 24.82 2.46 8.17
CA THR A 284 25.27 1.27 8.91
C THR A 284 24.06 0.41 9.19
N GLY A 285 23.91 -0.69 8.44
CA GLY A 285 22.82 -1.65 8.59
C GLY A 285 22.93 -2.45 9.89
N ILE A 286 21.84 -3.10 10.26
CA ILE A 286 21.80 -3.87 11.51
C ILE A 286 22.79 -5.03 11.45
N LEU A 287 22.87 -5.75 10.33
CA LEU A 287 23.76 -6.91 10.18
C LEU A 287 25.26 -6.56 10.29
N GLU A 288 25.61 -5.30 9.99
CA GLU A 288 26.98 -4.77 10.03
C GLU A 288 27.26 -3.96 11.30
N THR A 289 26.27 -3.82 12.19
CA THR A 289 26.46 -3.08 13.45
C THR A 289 27.27 -3.92 14.44
N SER A 290 28.31 -3.33 15.02
CA SER A 290 29.13 -4.00 16.03
C SER A 290 28.34 -4.28 17.32
N GLY A 291 28.52 -5.47 17.87
CA GLY A 291 27.90 -5.88 19.14
C GLY A 291 26.55 -6.56 19.00
N ILE A 292 26.08 -6.85 17.78
CA ILE A 292 24.94 -7.76 17.59
C ILE A 292 25.37 -9.18 17.98
N GLN A 293 24.42 -9.96 18.47
CA GLN A 293 24.66 -11.38 18.76
C GLN A 293 24.64 -12.18 17.45
N SER A 294 25.34 -13.30 17.41
CA SER A 294 25.32 -14.24 16.30
C SER A 294 24.99 -15.64 16.79
N TYR A 295 24.30 -16.39 15.98
CA TYR A 295 24.03 -17.79 16.16
C TYR A 295 24.26 -18.51 14.84
N ASP A 296 25.07 -19.56 14.84
CA ASP A 296 25.28 -20.39 13.68
C ASP A 296 24.40 -21.64 13.80
N TRP A 297 23.72 -22.03 12.70
CA TRP A 297 22.90 -23.23 12.70
C TRP A 297 23.75 -24.49 12.91
N SER A 298 25.00 -24.49 12.44
CA SER A 298 25.96 -25.59 12.67
C SER A 298 26.25 -25.85 14.15
N ASP A 299 26.04 -24.85 15.04
CA ASP A 299 26.18 -25.00 16.49
C ASP A 299 24.97 -25.73 17.12
N GLY A 300 23.97 -26.10 16.32
CA GLY A 300 22.79 -26.81 16.76
C GLY A 300 23.04 -28.27 17.11
N THR A 301 21.98 -28.99 17.45
CA THR A 301 22.02 -30.44 17.67
C THR A 301 21.69 -31.13 16.35
N ALA A 302 22.31 -32.27 16.09
CA ALA A 302 22.00 -33.10 14.93
C ALA A 302 20.48 -33.31 14.78
N GLY A 303 19.95 -33.03 13.58
CA GLY A 303 18.52 -33.07 13.29
C GLY A 303 17.76 -31.77 13.60
N ASP A 304 18.39 -30.74 14.12
CA ASP A 304 17.77 -29.43 14.26
C ASP A 304 17.45 -28.83 12.87
N LEU A 305 16.27 -28.22 12.75
CA LEU A 305 15.81 -27.55 11.55
C LEU A 305 16.20 -26.06 11.60
N LYS A 306 16.15 -25.38 10.44
CA LYS A 306 16.30 -23.90 10.38
C LYS A 306 15.33 -23.18 11.34
N ALA A 307 14.13 -23.73 11.53
CA ALA A 307 13.16 -23.22 12.51
C ALA A 307 13.67 -23.28 13.95
N ASP A 308 14.42 -24.31 14.32
CA ASP A 308 14.98 -24.48 15.65
C ASP A 308 16.13 -23.50 15.88
N ALA A 309 16.95 -23.23 14.87
CA ALA A 309 17.98 -22.20 14.91
C ALA A 309 17.37 -20.82 15.23
N ILE A 310 16.27 -20.46 14.59
CA ILE A 310 15.54 -19.21 14.87
C ILE A 310 15.01 -19.21 16.33
N ARG A 311 14.52 -20.35 16.83
CA ARG A 311 14.08 -20.45 18.23
C ARG A 311 15.23 -20.27 19.21
N ARG A 312 16.40 -20.84 18.91
CA ARG A 312 17.60 -20.67 19.74
C ARG A 312 18.08 -19.22 19.72
N ALA A 313 18.09 -18.58 18.55
CA ALA A 313 18.39 -17.15 18.41
C ALA A 313 17.41 -16.28 19.23
N ALA A 314 16.12 -16.59 19.18
CA ALA A 314 15.15 -15.90 20.03
C ALA A 314 15.45 -16.07 21.53
N THR A 315 15.96 -17.23 21.95
CA THR A 315 16.37 -17.46 23.32
C THR A 315 17.58 -16.62 23.71
N LEU A 316 18.56 -16.42 22.82
CA LEU A 316 19.69 -15.53 23.06
C LEU A 316 19.23 -14.09 23.30
N SER A 317 18.27 -13.59 22.50
CA SER A 317 17.66 -12.28 22.73
C SER A 317 16.95 -12.20 24.10
N PHE A 318 16.22 -13.24 24.51
CA PHE A 318 15.61 -13.31 25.85
C PHE A 318 16.63 -13.32 26.99
N LEU A 319 17.76 -14.01 26.82
CA LEU A 319 18.83 -14.02 27.81
C LEU A 319 19.50 -12.64 27.96
N ALA A 320 19.47 -11.83 26.89
CA ALA A 320 19.87 -10.43 26.93
C ALA A 320 18.76 -9.51 27.45
N TYR A 321 17.64 -10.06 27.95
CA TYR A 321 16.46 -9.35 28.47
C TYR A 321 15.66 -8.57 27.40
N TYR A 322 15.72 -8.98 26.12
CA TYR A 322 14.93 -8.40 25.04
C TYR A 322 13.96 -9.43 24.48
N GLU A 323 12.67 -9.07 24.43
CA GLU A 323 11.65 -9.91 23.80
C GLU A 323 11.66 -9.68 22.30
N PRO A 324 11.96 -10.69 21.46
CA PRO A 324 11.99 -10.54 20.02
C PRO A 324 10.59 -10.24 19.47
N THR A 325 10.49 -9.19 18.66
CA THR A 325 9.23 -8.71 18.07
C THR A 325 9.10 -9.04 16.60
N GLY A 326 10.15 -9.53 15.95
CA GLY A 326 10.14 -9.87 14.54
C GLY A 326 11.27 -10.81 14.14
N VAL A 327 11.07 -11.49 13.04
CA VAL A 327 12.08 -12.26 12.32
C VAL A 327 12.10 -11.79 10.88
N VAL A 328 13.27 -11.48 10.36
CA VAL A 328 13.47 -11.12 8.95
C VAL A 328 14.34 -12.20 8.32
N LEU A 329 13.89 -12.77 7.20
CA LEU A 329 14.63 -13.81 6.49
C LEU A 329 14.36 -13.76 4.98
N HIS A 330 15.21 -14.46 4.21
CA HIS A 330 15.06 -14.56 2.77
C HIS A 330 13.87 -15.48 2.42
N PRO A 331 13.10 -15.21 1.35
CA PRO A 331 11.98 -16.05 0.95
C PRO A 331 12.34 -17.52 0.71
N SER A 332 13.55 -17.82 0.19
CA SER A 332 14.01 -19.20 0.01
C SER A 332 14.23 -19.92 1.34
N ASP A 333 14.74 -19.23 2.36
CA ASP A 333 14.92 -19.83 3.68
C ASP A 333 13.58 -20.05 4.40
N TRP A 334 12.61 -19.17 4.12
CA TRP A 334 11.25 -19.34 4.59
C TRP A 334 10.57 -20.55 3.94
N GLU A 335 10.77 -20.72 2.61
CA GLU A 335 10.30 -21.91 1.87
C GLU A 335 10.88 -23.20 2.47
N ASP A 336 12.18 -23.25 2.76
CA ASP A 336 12.81 -24.42 3.37
C ASP A 336 12.21 -24.78 4.73
N ILE A 337 11.86 -23.75 5.53
CA ILE A 337 11.18 -23.94 6.82
C ILE A 337 9.77 -24.50 6.61
N GLU A 338 9.00 -23.94 5.69
CA GLU A 338 7.64 -24.39 5.39
C GLU A 338 7.60 -25.79 4.79
N LEU A 339 8.60 -26.15 4.00
CA LEU A 339 8.69 -27.45 3.34
C LEU A 339 9.33 -28.54 4.23
N SER A 340 9.76 -28.20 5.44
CA SER A 340 10.33 -29.18 6.36
C SER A 340 9.37 -30.31 6.72
N LYS A 341 9.83 -31.57 6.62
CA LYS A 341 9.02 -32.78 6.82
C LYS A 341 9.66 -33.65 7.87
N ASP A 342 8.81 -34.46 8.54
CA ASP A 342 9.25 -35.53 9.40
C ASP A 342 9.70 -36.76 8.58
N ASP A 343 10.23 -37.79 9.25
CA ASP A 343 10.66 -39.06 8.63
C ASP A 343 9.51 -39.80 7.92
N ASN A 344 8.26 -39.48 8.22
CA ASN A 344 7.08 -40.05 7.59
C ASN A 344 6.57 -39.21 6.41
N GLY A 345 7.23 -38.11 6.06
CA GLY A 345 6.88 -37.21 4.96
C GLY A 345 5.76 -36.22 5.29
N GLN A 346 5.39 -36.06 6.56
CA GLN A 346 4.40 -35.06 6.98
C GLN A 346 5.08 -33.72 7.21
N TYR A 347 4.45 -32.65 6.81
CA TYR A 347 4.95 -31.30 7.06
C TYR A 347 4.95 -30.98 8.56
N LEU A 348 6.09 -30.58 9.10
CA LEU A 348 6.26 -30.26 10.50
C LEU A 348 5.68 -28.89 10.85
N VAL A 349 5.86 -27.92 9.95
CA VAL A 349 5.25 -26.61 10.12
C VAL A 349 3.87 -26.63 9.44
N ALA A 350 2.84 -26.82 10.24
CA ALA A 350 1.47 -26.67 9.78
C ALA A 350 1.24 -25.17 9.50
N VAL A 351 1.59 -24.73 8.31
CA VAL A 351 1.27 -23.38 7.87
C VAL A 351 -0.24 -23.31 7.75
N SER A 352 -0.84 -22.40 8.48
CA SER A 352 -2.25 -22.08 8.35
C SER A 352 -2.50 -21.34 7.03
N VAL A 353 -2.21 -21.99 5.91
CA VAL A 353 -2.42 -21.49 4.55
C VAL A 353 -3.91 -21.16 4.31
N ALA A 354 -4.80 -21.82 5.04
CA ALA A 354 -6.25 -21.69 4.87
C ALA A 354 -6.85 -20.37 5.38
N LEU A 355 -6.11 -19.55 6.14
CA LEU A 355 -6.68 -18.41 6.86
C LEU A 355 -6.07 -17.05 6.47
N GLY A 356 -5.16 -16.96 5.48
CA GLY A 356 -4.58 -15.68 5.03
C GLY A 356 -3.91 -14.85 6.14
N GLY A 357 -3.54 -15.49 7.26
CA GLY A 357 -2.89 -14.83 8.39
C GLY A 357 -1.45 -14.43 8.07
N GLN A 358 -0.93 -13.44 8.78
CA GLN A 358 0.50 -13.11 8.70
C GLN A 358 1.34 -14.32 9.09
N PRO A 359 2.44 -14.65 8.36
CA PRO A 359 3.33 -15.73 8.73
C PRO A 359 3.94 -15.46 10.10
N ARG A 360 3.92 -16.48 10.94
CA ARG A 360 4.49 -16.42 12.30
C ARG A 360 5.28 -17.69 12.57
N LEU A 361 6.45 -17.51 13.15
CA LEU A 361 7.27 -18.60 13.63
C LEU A 361 7.50 -18.40 15.13
N TRP A 362 7.23 -19.42 15.94
CA TRP A 362 7.33 -19.35 17.40
C TRP A 362 6.59 -18.15 18.02
N ARG A 363 5.42 -17.79 17.48
CA ARG A 363 4.57 -16.62 17.83
C ARG A 363 5.13 -15.27 17.40
N ILE A 364 6.33 -15.23 16.81
CA ILE A 364 6.97 -14.01 16.32
C ILE A 364 6.54 -13.80 14.87
N PRO A 365 6.14 -12.59 14.47
CA PRO A 365 5.82 -12.31 13.08
C PRO A 365 7.06 -12.42 12.20
N VAL A 366 6.88 -12.97 11.01
CA VAL A 366 7.93 -13.16 10.00
C VAL A 366 7.75 -12.15 8.89
N VAL A 367 8.85 -11.52 8.48
CA VAL A 367 8.95 -10.67 7.30
C VAL A 367 9.90 -11.32 6.31
N ASP A 368 9.34 -11.88 5.27
CA ASP A 368 10.09 -12.47 4.16
C ASP A 368 10.50 -11.38 3.17
N THR A 369 11.80 -11.22 2.96
CA THR A 369 12.34 -10.16 2.09
C THR A 369 13.63 -10.61 1.39
N PRO A 370 13.77 -10.37 0.05
CA PRO A 370 15.04 -10.59 -0.63
C PRO A 370 16.08 -9.49 -0.34
N ALA A 371 15.80 -8.52 0.53
CA ALA A 371 16.76 -7.51 0.96
C ALA A 371 17.81 -8.08 1.93
N ILE A 372 17.53 -9.23 2.56
CA ILE A 372 18.51 -9.98 3.36
C ILE A 372 19.14 -11.07 2.48
N PRO A 373 20.44 -11.36 2.61
CA PRO A 373 21.07 -12.47 1.89
C PRO A 373 20.43 -13.81 2.24
N ALA A 374 20.29 -14.70 1.25
CA ALA A 374 19.89 -16.08 1.50
C ALA A 374 20.91 -16.77 2.43
N GLY A 375 20.45 -17.66 3.29
CA GLY A 375 21.29 -18.29 4.31
C GLY A 375 21.46 -17.43 5.56
N THR A 376 20.80 -16.28 5.65
CA THR A 376 20.88 -15.40 6.83
C THR A 376 19.49 -15.01 7.32
N ALA A 377 19.29 -15.04 8.62
CA ALA A 377 18.09 -14.46 9.24
C ALA A 377 18.47 -13.45 10.34
N LEU A 378 17.59 -12.50 10.59
CA LEU A 378 17.73 -11.53 11.66
C LEU A 378 16.53 -11.67 12.63
N VAL A 379 16.83 -12.03 13.85
CA VAL A 379 15.85 -12.14 14.94
C VAL A 379 16.09 -11.01 15.92
N GLY A 380 15.05 -10.31 16.37
CA GLY A 380 15.30 -9.28 17.37
C GLY A 380 14.08 -8.49 17.83
N ALA A 381 14.35 -7.65 18.82
CA ALA A 381 13.40 -6.70 19.38
C ALA A 381 13.49 -5.35 18.64
N PHE A 382 12.93 -5.28 17.45
CA PHE A 382 13.04 -4.15 16.54
C PHE A 382 12.54 -2.83 17.15
N GLY A 383 11.43 -2.89 17.91
CA GLY A 383 10.83 -1.71 18.52
C GLY A 383 11.67 -1.02 19.59
N THR A 384 12.53 -1.78 20.28
CA THR A 384 13.38 -1.28 21.38
C THR A 384 14.85 -1.22 21.03
N GLY A 385 15.30 -2.08 20.10
CA GLY A 385 16.70 -2.24 19.71
C GLY A 385 17.21 -1.13 18.80
N ALA A 386 16.38 -0.69 17.85
CA ALA A 386 16.77 0.33 16.88
C ALA A 386 15.65 1.34 16.63
N GLN A 387 16.02 2.47 16.04
CA GLN A 387 15.08 3.55 15.70
C GLN A 387 15.46 4.21 14.38
N LEU A 388 14.48 4.40 13.53
CA LEU A 388 14.61 5.15 12.30
C LEU A 388 14.32 6.64 12.53
N TYR A 389 15.10 7.49 11.90
CA TYR A 389 14.93 8.93 11.92
C TYR A 389 14.77 9.44 10.50
N ASP A 390 13.62 10.01 10.20
CA ASP A 390 13.34 10.65 8.92
C ASP A 390 13.67 12.14 9.02
N ARG A 391 14.62 12.59 8.22
CA ARG A 391 14.89 14.02 8.05
C ARG A 391 14.04 14.60 6.93
N GLU A 392 13.89 13.86 5.84
CA GLU A 392 13.04 14.20 4.71
C GLU A 392 12.32 12.93 4.27
N GLN A 393 11.00 13.01 4.25
CA GLN A 393 10.18 11.90 3.77
C GLN A 393 10.38 11.72 2.27
N ALA A 394 10.14 10.50 1.78
CA ALA A 394 10.22 10.21 0.37
C ALA A 394 9.37 11.20 -0.44
N SER A 395 9.97 11.90 -1.36
CA SER A 395 9.35 12.92 -2.21
C SER A 395 9.77 12.77 -3.66
N ILE A 396 8.87 13.14 -4.58
CA ILE A 396 9.15 13.17 -6.01
C ILE A 396 9.26 14.63 -6.43
N ARG A 397 10.32 14.94 -7.17
CA ARG A 397 10.57 16.26 -7.75
C ARG A 397 10.74 16.14 -9.26
N ILE A 398 10.15 17.05 -9.99
CA ILE A 398 10.20 17.09 -11.45
C ILE A 398 10.93 18.37 -11.86
N SER A 399 11.90 18.26 -12.79
CA SER A 399 12.67 19.39 -13.29
C SER A 399 12.98 19.23 -14.79
N GLU A 400 12.97 20.35 -15.52
CA GLU A 400 13.40 20.42 -16.91
C GLU A 400 14.84 20.98 -17.05
N GLN A 401 15.49 21.33 -15.94
CA GLN A 401 16.74 22.11 -15.92
C GLN A 401 18.02 21.27 -15.90
N HIS A 402 17.93 19.97 -16.18
CA HIS A 402 19.10 19.10 -16.18
C HIS A 402 19.79 19.12 -17.55
N ALA A 403 21.09 19.45 -17.58
CA ALA A 403 21.91 19.46 -18.79
C ALA A 403 21.22 20.17 -19.99
N ASP A 404 21.05 19.47 -21.11
CA ASP A 404 20.40 19.94 -22.34
C ASP A 404 18.93 19.50 -22.48
N PHE A 405 18.30 19.05 -21.39
CA PHE A 405 16.95 18.49 -21.41
C PHE A 405 15.88 19.50 -21.86
N PHE A 406 16.09 20.77 -21.54
CA PHE A 406 15.20 21.83 -22.00
C PHE A 406 15.08 21.89 -23.53
N VAL A 407 16.20 21.79 -24.25
CA VAL A 407 16.21 21.82 -25.73
C VAL A 407 15.77 20.48 -26.36
N ARG A 408 15.79 19.41 -25.59
CA ARG A 408 15.37 18.05 -26.03
C ARG A 408 13.96 17.68 -25.62
N ASN A 409 13.20 18.60 -25.02
CA ASN A 409 11.88 18.32 -24.46
C ASN A 409 11.88 17.11 -23.49
N ALA A 410 12.97 16.96 -22.72
CA ALA A 410 13.09 15.93 -21.69
C ALA A 410 12.88 16.56 -20.31
N ILE A 411 12.36 15.77 -19.39
CA ILE A 411 12.21 16.11 -17.98
C ILE A 411 12.88 15.03 -17.12
N VAL A 412 13.32 15.43 -15.93
CA VAL A 412 13.83 14.54 -14.90
C VAL A 412 12.77 14.38 -13.83
N VAL A 413 12.48 13.14 -13.47
CA VAL A 413 11.70 12.79 -12.29
C VAL A 413 12.66 12.22 -11.28
N LEU A 414 12.87 12.90 -10.16
CA LEU A 414 13.77 12.53 -9.07
C LEU A 414 12.94 12.08 -7.87
N ALA A 415 13.24 10.90 -7.35
CA ALA A 415 12.74 10.46 -6.05
C ALA A 415 13.90 10.51 -5.04
N GLU A 416 13.67 11.15 -3.90
CA GLU A 416 14.68 11.23 -2.83
C GLU A 416 14.04 11.15 -1.44
N GLN A 417 14.81 10.63 -0.49
CA GLN A 417 14.51 10.65 0.94
C GLN A 417 15.80 10.78 1.75
N ARG A 418 15.68 11.26 2.99
CA ARG A 418 16.81 11.40 3.90
C ARG A 418 16.48 10.78 5.23
N LEU A 419 17.26 9.77 5.64
CA LEU A 419 17.03 9.03 6.86
C LEU A 419 18.33 8.66 7.57
N ALA A 420 18.21 8.28 8.83
CA ALA A 420 19.28 7.69 9.62
C ALA A 420 18.73 6.49 10.41
N LEU A 421 19.56 5.48 10.60
CA LEU A 421 19.29 4.33 11.47
C LEU A 421 20.18 4.42 12.71
N ALA A 422 19.58 4.41 13.88
CA ALA A 422 20.31 4.35 15.15
C ALA A 422 20.02 3.01 15.85
N VAL A 423 21.02 2.13 15.89
CA VAL A 423 20.95 0.85 16.60
C VAL A 423 21.38 1.10 18.06
N LYS A 424 20.41 1.33 18.92
CA LYS A 424 20.64 1.71 20.33
C LYS A 424 21.03 0.52 21.20
N ARG A 425 20.53 -0.66 20.85
CA ARG A 425 20.71 -1.89 21.63
C ARG A 425 21.06 -3.05 20.67
N PRO A 426 22.31 -3.17 20.25
CA PRO A 426 22.71 -4.22 19.33
C PRO A 426 22.50 -5.64 19.91
N GLU A 427 22.62 -5.81 21.21
CA GLU A 427 22.37 -7.09 21.91
C GLU A 427 20.90 -7.57 21.79
N ALA A 428 19.98 -6.68 21.39
CA ALA A 428 18.58 -7.03 21.13
C ALA A 428 18.40 -7.74 19.79
N PHE A 429 19.44 -7.82 18.95
CA PHE A 429 19.43 -8.45 17.65
C PHE A 429 20.37 -9.64 17.61
N VAL A 430 19.92 -10.70 16.94
CA VAL A 430 20.70 -11.93 16.73
C VAL A 430 20.72 -12.20 15.21
N LYS A 431 21.91 -12.21 14.63
CA LYS A 431 22.16 -12.65 13.27
C LYS A 431 22.24 -14.17 13.30
N VAL A 432 21.41 -14.85 12.53
CA VAL A 432 21.43 -16.30 12.35
C VAL A 432 22.07 -16.61 11.00
N SER A 433 23.09 -17.45 10.99
CA SER A 433 23.64 -18.04 9.78
C SER A 433 23.08 -19.45 9.59
N PHE A 434 22.65 -19.76 8.38
CA PHE A 434 22.21 -21.09 7.99
C PHE A 434 23.29 -21.86 7.20
N ASP A 435 24.56 -21.41 7.30
CA ASP A 435 25.69 -22.05 6.65
C ASP A 435 26.04 -23.36 7.36
N GLY A 436 25.79 -24.49 6.68
CA GLY A 436 26.01 -25.83 7.22
C GLY A 436 24.87 -26.33 8.12
N ALA A 437 24.48 -27.58 7.94
CA ALA A 437 23.59 -28.24 8.87
C ALA A 437 24.37 -28.73 10.09
N PRO A 438 23.76 -28.88 11.28
CA PRO A 438 24.42 -29.48 12.44
C PRO A 438 24.92 -30.90 12.12
N GLU A 439 26.18 -31.17 12.37
CA GLU A 439 26.77 -32.49 12.17
C GLU A 439 26.27 -33.47 13.24
N ALA A 440 26.20 -34.78 12.86
CA ALA A 440 25.68 -35.84 13.71
C ALA A 440 26.67 -36.25 14.83
#